data_d6c6d2744ca47ce532be3912700c17f5
#
_entry.id   d6c6d2744ca47ce532be3912700c17f5
#
_cell.length_a   1.000
_cell.length_b   1.000
_cell.length_c   1.000
_cell.angle_alpha   90.00
_cell.angle_beta   90.00
_cell.angle_gamma   90.00
#
_symmetry.space_group_name_H-M   'P 1'
#
loop_
_entity.id
_entity.type
_entity.pdbx_description
1 polymer ?
#
loop_
_entity_poly.entity_id
_entity_poly.type
_entity_poly.pdbx_seq_one_letter_code
_entity_poly.pdbx_strand_id
1 'polypeptide(L)'
;IPLRLVGSEMCIRDSLIKTLDSTNKTNLKVEALSNYFLESSNEDMLWAIALMSHRRPKRPLTTTLLRQWASEESNLPQWLFEESYHIVGDLAETISLLITQDDSSIKISLTECIKEIISLKDKRDEEKKKYILKRWKGFNNYERFVFNKILTGGFRIGISQKLMTRALSKAVNIEEHIIAHRLMGEWDPQSTTLEKLIINPNPKDQLSKPYPFYLAYPIDLDLFSKSDVSEWHIEHKWDGMRAQLIVRDDNFYLWSRGEDLITKNYRVTRLVSMEIIS
;
A
#
# COMPACT_ATOMS: atom_id res chain seq x y z
N ILE A 1 -0.88 -3.25 -34.33
CA ILE A 1 -0.55 -2.05 -33.50
C ILE A 1 -1.70 -1.87 -32.53
N PRO A 2 -1.54 -2.15 -31.24
CA PRO A 2 -2.58 -1.86 -30.28
C PRO A 2 -2.66 -0.34 -30.10
N LEU A 3 -3.84 0.21 -30.31
CA LEU A 3 -4.18 1.58 -30.02
C LEU A 3 -3.85 1.86 -28.55
N ARG A 4 -2.80 2.63 -28.33
CA ARG A 4 -2.51 3.28 -27.05
C ARG A 4 -3.66 4.23 -26.77
N LEU A 5 -4.60 3.81 -25.95
CA LEU A 5 -5.53 4.70 -25.28
C LEU A 5 -4.71 5.56 -24.31
N VAL A 6 -4.26 6.70 -24.80
CA VAL A 6 -3.71 7.78 -24.00
C VAL A 6 -4.89 8.43 -23.29
N GLY A 7 -5.25 7.88 -22.14
CA GLY A 7 -6.15 8.51 -21.19
C GLY A 7 -5.36 8.79 -19.93
N SER A 8 -4.92 10.03 -19.75
CA SER A 8 -4.42 10.53 -18.47
C SER A 8 -5.58 10.56 -17.48
N GLU A 9 -5.76 9.48 -16.73
CA GLU A 9 -6.83 9.39 -15.75
C GLU A 9 -6.21 9.45 -14.36
N MET A 10 -6.88 10.21 -13.51
CA MET A 10 -6.42 10.37 -12.15
C MET A 10 -6.25 9.02 -11.49
N CYS A 11 -5.06 8.82 -11.14
CA CYS A 11 -4.56 8.19 -9.96
C CYS A 11 -4.51 6.71 -9.88
N ILE A 12 -5.48 6.06 -9.87
CA ILE A 12 -5.64 4.63 -9.72
C ILE A 12 -6.89 4.38 -10.53
N ARG A 13 -6.72 3.86 -11.72
CA ARG A 13 -7.83 3.66 -12.65
C ARG A 13 -9.04 3.13 -11.92
N ASP A 14 -10.22 3.65 -12.22
CA ASP A 14 -11.51 3.17 -11.70
C ASP A 14 -11.59 1.64 -11.71
N SER A 15 -11.03 1.03 -12.75
CA SER A 15 -10.93 -0.41 -12.91
C SER A 15 -10.08 -1.08 -11.81
N LEU A 16 -8.99 -0.46 -11.35
CA LEU A 16 -8.15 -1.04 -10.28
C LEU A 16 -8.91 -1.05 -8.95
N ILE A 17 -9.43 0.10 -8.50
CA ILE A 17 -10.18 0.18 -7.25
C ILE A 17 -11.38 -0.76 -7.28
N LYS A 18 -12.16 -0.72 -8.37
CA LYS A 18 -13.30 -1.61 -8.55
C LYS A 18 -12.89 -3.09 -8.46
N THR A 19 -11.78 -3.47 -9.08
CA THR A 19 -11.29 -4.85 -9.01
C THR A 19 -10.82 -5.21 -7.61
N LEU A 20 -10.10 -4.29 -6.93
CA LEU A 20 -9.61 -4.53 -5.57
C LEU A 20 -10.74 -4.70 -4.56
N ASP A 21 -11.84 -3.97 -4.72
CA ASP A 21 -13.01 -4.06 -3.85
C ASP A 21 -13.91 -5.26 -4.20
N SER A 22 -14.03 -5.61 -5.49
CA SER A 22 -14.97 -6.64 -5.95
C SER A 22 -14.49 -8.07 -5.74
N THR A 23 -13.20 -8.32 -5.44
CA THR A 23 -12.65 -9.66 -5.31
C THR A 23 -11.80 -9.85 -4.07
N ASN A 24 -11.91 -11.04 -3.46
CA ASN A 24 -11.01 -11.49 -2.41
C ASN A 24 -9.87 -12.38 -2.95
N LYS A 25 -9.85 -12.66 -4.25
CA LYS A 25 -8.84 -13.53 -4.86
C LYS A 25 -7.52 -12.79 -5.03
N THR A 26 -6.50 -13.18 -4.29
CA THR A 26 -5.16 -12.57 -4.28
C THR A 26 -4.56 -12.43 -5.68
N ASN A 27 -4.67 -13.46 -6.52
CA ASN A 27 -4.07 -13.44 -7.86
C ASN A 27 -4.70 -12.37 -8.77
N LEU A 28 -6.01 -12.18 -8.70
CA LEU A 28 -6.70 -11.13 -9.47
C LEU A 28 -6.29 -9.74 -9.00
N LYS A 29 -6.12 -9.54 -7.69
CA LYS A 29 -5.60 -8.28 -7.14
C LYS A 29 -4.17 -8.01 -7.60
N VAL A 30 -3.29 -9.02 -7.58
CA VAL A 30 -1.90 -8.91 -8.06
C VAL A 30 -1.87 -8.55 -9.54
N GLU A 31 -2.71 -9.17 -10.36
CA GLU A 31 -2.77 -8.91 -11.80
C GLU A 31 -3.24 -7.48 -12.09
N ALA A 32 -4.35 -7.06 -11.47
CA ALA A 32 -4.87 -5.70 -11.64
C ALA A 32 -3.84 -4.64 -11.23
N LEU A 33 -3.16 -4.85 -10.11
CA LEU A 33 -2.14 -3.93 -9.63
C LEU A 33 -0.88 -3.93 -10.49
N SER A 34 -0.47 -5.10 -11.00
CA SER A 34 0.66 -5.21 -11.94
C SER A 34 0.38 -4.48 -13.25
N ASN A 35 -0.83 -4.61 -13.80
CA ASN A 35 -1.26 -3.89 -15.00
C ASN A 35 -1.26 -2.38 -14.76
N TYR A 36 -1.75 -1.94 -13.59
CA TYR A 36 -1.68 -0.52 -13.22
C TYR A 36 -0.23 -0.01 -13.22
N PHE A 37 0.72 -0.74 -12.61
CA PHE A 37 2.12 -0.33 -12.59
C PHE A 37 2.73 -0.29 -13.99
N LEU A 38 2.41 -1.24 -14.87
CA LEU A 38 2.90 -1.28 -16.26
C LEU A 38 2.43 -0.09 -17.10
N GLU A 39 1.26 0.45 -16.79
CA GLU A 39 0.63 1.52 -17.56
C GLU A 39 0.86 2.92 -16.96
N SER A 40 1.34 2.99 -15.71
CA SER A 40 1.59 4.24 -14.99
C SER A 40 2.91 4.88 -15.40
N SER A 41 3.02 6.20 -15.24
CA SER A 41 4.30 6.89 -15.29
C SER A 41 5.18 6.47 -14.09
N ASN A 42 6.50 6.65 -14.21
CA ASN A 42 7.43 6.35 -13.11
C ASN A 42 7.12 7.14 -11.84
N GLU A 43 6.70 8.40 -11.99
CA GLU A 43 6.31 9.26 -10.87
C GLU A 43 5.02 8.79 -10.22
N ASP A 44 4.00 8.44 -11.01
CA ASP A 44 2.72 7.94 -10.48
C ASP A 44 2.91 6.58 -9.80
N MET A 45 3.73 5.69 -10.38
CA MET A 45 4.09 4.41 -9.77
C MET A 45 4.79 4.62 -8.43
N LEU A 46 5.76 5.54 -8.35
CA LEU A 46 6.47 5.86 -7.11
C LEU A 46 5.51 6.35 -6.02
N TRP A 47 4.58 7.26 -6.35
CA TRP A 47 3.60 7.74 -5.40
C TRP A 47 2.59 6.66 -4.99
N ALA A 48 2.17 5.80 -5.91
CA ALA A 48 1.30 4.66 -5.58
C ALA A 48 1.99 3.72 -4.58
N ILE A 49 3.26 3.37 -4.83
CA ILE A 49 4.07 2.58 -3.90
C ILE A 49 4.19 3.28 -2.55
N ALA A 50 4.43 4.59 -2.53
CA ALA A 50 4.54 5.37 -1.31
C ALA A 50 3.25 5.33 -0.47
N LEU A 51 2.10 5.55 -1.10
CA LEU A 51 0.80 5.52 -0.44
C LEU A 51 0.48 4.12 0.12
N MET A 52 0.73 3.07 -0.66
CA MET A 52 0.54 1.67 -0.25
C MET A 52 1.52 1.24 0.86
N SER A 53 2.70 1.86 0.92
CA SER A 53 3.70 1.69 1.98
C SER A 53 3.50 2.64 3.17
N HIS A 54 2.32 3.26 3.30
CA HIS A 54 1.97 4.22 4.34
C HIS A 54 2.85 5.49 4.40
N ARG A 55 3.57 5.80 3.31
CA ARG A 55 4.39 7.02 3.15
C ARG A 55 3.58 8.07 2.40
N ARG A 56 2.83 8.85 3.14
CA ARG A 56 1.91 9.84 2.60
C ARG A 56 2.38 11.27 2.88
N PRO A 57 1.92 12.24 2.09
CA PRO A 57 2.15 13.65 2.40
C PRO A 57 1.45 14.03 3.72
N LYS A 58 1.98 15.06 4.39
CA LYS A 58 1.34 15.64 5.57
C LYS A 58 -0.03 16.19 5.19
N ARG A 59 -1.02 15.98 6.07
CA ARG A 59 -2.39 16.47 5.85
C ARG A 59 -2.39 18.00 5.80
N PRO A 60 -2.97 18.62 4.76
CA PRO A 60 -3.05 20.08 4.66
C PRO A 60 -4.20 20.67 5.48
N LEU A 61 -5.13 19.84 5.96
CA LEU A 61 -6.34 20.25 6.67
C LEU A 61 -6.85 19.17 7.63
N THR A 62 -7.76 19.56 8.54
CA THR A 62 -8.36 18.64 9.51
C THR A 62 -9.56 17.90 8.93
N THR A 63 -9.87 16.73 9.49
CA THR A 63 -11.08 15.98 9.12
C THR A 63 -12.37 16.71 9.50
N THR A 64 -12.32 17.59 10.53
CA THR A 64 -13.44 18.43 10.93
C THR A 64 -13.83 19.40 9.80
N LEU A 65 -12.86 20.08 9.19
CA LEU A 65 -13.13 20.97 8.05
C LEU A 65 -13.68 20.19 6.85
N LEU A 66 -13.14 19.01 6.56
CA LEU A 66 -13.66 18.17 5.48
C LEU A 66 -15.14 17.80 5.72
N ARG A 67 -15.50 17.39 6.93
CA ARG A 67 -16.90 17.05 7.29
C ARG A 67 -17.82 18.24 7.16
N GLN A 68 -17.41 19.39 7.66
CA GLN A 68 -18.18 20.61 7.54
C GLN A 68 -18.41 20.99 6.06
N TRP A 69 -17.37 21.03 5.25
CA TRP A 69 -17.50 21.39 3.83
C TRP A 69 -18.31 20.35 3.03
N ALA A 70 -18.22 19.08 3.40
CA ALA A 70 -19.01 18.03 2.76
C ALA A 70 -20.50 18.12 3.13
N SER A 71 -20.82 18.44 4.37
CA SER A 71 -22.19 18.71 4.82
C SER A 71 -22.79 19.90 4.06
N GLU A 72 -22.05 21.02 3.96
CA GLU A 72 -22.47 22.20 3.24
C GLU A 72 -22.68 21.90 1.72
N GLU A 73 -21.73 21.20 1.07
CA GLU A 73 -21.78 20.91 -0.34
C GLU A 73 -22.87 19.90 -0.72
N SER A 74 -23.15 18.94 0.15
CA SER A 74 -24.24 17.96 -0.05
C SER A 74 -25.62 18.50 0.32
N ASN A 75 -25.72 19.74 0.79
CA ASN A 75 -26.96 20.36 1.34
C ASN A 75 -27.61 19.55 2.44
N LEU A 76 -26.82 18.80 3.22
CA LEU A 76 -27.29 18.04 4.36
C LEU A 76 -27.03 18.81 5.66
N PRO A 77 -27.95 18.78 6.65
CA PRO A 77 -27.63 19.26 7.99
C PRO A 77 -26.45 18.49 8.57
N GLN A 78 -25.59 19.16 9.35
CA GLN A 78 -24.37 18.55 9.91
C GLN A 78 -24.65 17.24 10.66
N TRP A 79 -25.73 17.20 11.45
CA TRP A 79 -26.10 15.99 12.21
C TRP A 79 -26.40 14.80 11.29
N LEU A 80 -27.07 15.02 10.15
CA LEU A 80 -27.41 13.94 9.20
C LEU A 80 -26.16 13.46 8.45
N PHE A 81 -25.23 14.36 8.12
CA PHE A 81 -23.94 13.99 7.57
C PHE A 81 -23.15 13.10 8.55
N GLU A 82 -23.11 13.47 9.85
CA GLU A 82 -22.41 12.69 10.88
C GLU A 82 -23.03 11.31 11.06
N GLU A 83 -24.37 11.20 11.06
CA GLU A 83 -25.06 9.90 11.10
C GLU A 83 -24.74 9.04 9.86
N SER A 84 -24.73 9.64 8.67
CA SER A 84 -24.32 8.95 7.44
C SER A 84 -22.89 8.43 7.54
N TYR A 85 -21.98 9.25 8.08
CA TYR A 85 -20.60 8.85 8.31
C TYR A 85 -20.48 7.72 9.34
N HIS A 86 -21.29 7.73 10.42
CA HIS A 86 -21.29 6.64 11.40
C HIS A 86 -21.77 5.30 10.81
N ILE A 87 -22.75 5.36 9.92
CA ILE A 87 -23.30 4.15 9.25
C ILE A 87 -22.27 3.59 8.26
N VAL A 88 -21.68 4.43 7.42
CA VAL A 88 -20.69 4.02 6.40
C VAL A 88 -19.36 3.59 7.04
N GLY A 89 -18.96 4.27 8.13
CA GLY A 89 -17.72 3.98 8.86
C GLY A 89 -16.42 4.50 8.22
N ASP A 90 -16.51 5.13 7.03
CA ASP A 90 -15.37 5.68 6.31
C ASP A 90 -15.71 7.07 5.73
N LEU A 91 -14.95 8.08 6.18
CA LEU A 91 -15.20 9.47 5.78
C LEU A 91 -14.99 9.70 4.26
N ALA A 92 -13.98 9.07 3.67
CA ALA A 92 -13.70 9.23 2.24
C ALA A 92 -14.82 8.65 1.38
N GLU A 93 -15.35 7.50 1.79
CA GLU A 93 -16.48 6.84 1.14
C GLU A 93 -17.76 7.66 1.32
N THR A 94 -18.05 8.11 2.54
CA THR A 94 -19.23 8.95 2.83
C THR A 94 -19.25 10.20 1.94
N ILE A 95 -18.14 10.92 1.85
CA ILE A 95 -18.03 12.11 1.01
C ILE A 95 -18.22 11.74 -0.47
N SER A 96 -17.64 10.62 -0.92
CA SER A 96 -17.74 10.21 -2.33
C SER A 96 -19.16 9.82 -2.74
N LEU A 97 -19.96 9.29 -1.81
CA LEU A 97 -21.35 8.90 -2.05
C LEU A 97 -22.32 10.09 -2.02
N LEU A 98 -22.06 11.07 -1.13
CA LEU A 98 -23.01 12.18 -0.89
C LEU A 98 -22.82 13.36 -1.84
N ILE A 99 -21.63 13.53 -2.43
CA ILE A 99 -21.37 14.63 -3.35
C ILE A 99 -21.60 14.19 -4.80
N THR A 100 -22.39 14.94 -5.52
CA THR A 100 -22.65 14.71 -6.95
C THR A 100 -21.53 15.28 -7.82
N GLN A 101 -21.25 14.61 -8.93
CA GLN A 101 -20.32 15.08 -9.94
C GLN A 101 -21.04 16.10 -10.85
N ASP A 102 -20.34 17.19 -11.17
CA ASP A 102 -20.77 18.11 -12.23
C ASP A 102 -20.41 17.53 -13.61
N ASP A 103 -20.93 18.15 -14.67
CA ASP A 103 -20.59 17.78 -16.06
C ASP A 103 -19.11 18.01 -16.41
N SER A 104 -18.36 18.74 -15.59
CA SER A 104 -16.93 18.99 -15.75
C SER A 104 -16.10 17.81 -15.26
N SER A 105 -15.55 17.01 -16.18
CA SER A 105 -14.54 16.00 -15.82
C SER A 105 -13.16 16.63 -15.71
N ILE A 106 -12.50 16.45 -14.57
CA ILE A 106 -11.12 16.88 -14.35
C ILE A 106 -10.20 15.68 -14.51
N LYS A 107 -9.28 15.78 -15.49
CA LYS A 107 -8.23 14.78 -15.67
C LYS A 107 -6.91 15.30 -15.07
N ILE A 108 -6.36 14.56 -14.14
CA ILE A 108 -5.11 14.90 -13.46
C ILE A 108 -4.38 13.60 -13.06
N SER A 109 -3.05 13.59 -13.13
CA SER A 109 -2.27 12.43 -12.67
C SER A 109 -2.21 12.34 -11.14
N LEU A 110 -1.84 11.16 -10.60
CA LEU A 110 -1.64 10.97 -9.16
C LEU A 110 -0.58 11.94 -8.62
N THR A 111 0.52 12.05 -9.34
CA THR A 111 1.64 12.92 -8.99
C THR A 111 1.23 14.40 -8.93
N GLU A 112 0.50 14.87 -9.93
CA GLU A 112 -0.01 16.25 -9.94
C GLU A 112 -0.99 16.51 -8.80
N CYS A 113 -1.93 15.58 -8.58
CA CYS A 113 -2.88 15.66 -7.48
C CYS A 113 -2.17 15.77 -6.12
N ILE A 114 -1.14 14.94 -5.90
CA ILE A 114 -0.39 14.96 -4.64
C ILE A 114 0.44 16.23 -4.51
N LYS A 115 1.08 16.72 -5.59
CA LYS A 115 1.80 18.00 -5.58
C LYS A 115 0.88 19.16 -5.22
N GLU A 116 -0.33 19.20 -5.78
CA GLU A 116 -1.33 20.20 -5.44
C GLU A 116 -1.75 20.10 -3.97
N ILE A 117 -2.04 18.88 -3.46
CA ILE A 117 -2.37 18.66 -2.04
C ILE A 117 -1.23 19.17 -1.12
N ILE A 118 0.01 18.88 -1.46
CA ILE A 118 1.18 19.37 -0.70
C ILE A 118 1.21 20.89 -0.69
N SER A 119 0.92 21.54 -1.81
CA SER A 119 0.92 22.99 -1.95
C SER A 119 -0.15 23.70 -1.10
N LEU A 120 -1.19 22.97 -0.66
CA LEU A 120 -2.24 23.52 0.19
C LEU A 120 -1.77 23.81 1.63
N LYS A 121 -0.63 23.29 2.06
CA LYS A 121 -0.18 23.36 3.45
C LYS A 121 -0.25 24.78 4.02
N ASP A 122 0.25 25.75 3.25
CA ASP A 122 0.41 27.14 3.69
C ASP A 122 -0.70 28.08 3.15
N LYS A 123 -1.75 27.51 2.56
CA LYS A 123 -2.92 28.24 2.04
C LYS A 123 -3.93 28.53 3.15
N ARG A 124 -4.71 29.62 2.96
CA ARG A 124 -5.85 29.93 3.85
C ARG A 124 -6.99 28.95 3.65
N ASP A 125 -7.84 28.79 4.65
CA ASP A 125 -8.92 27.78 4.61
C ASP A 125 -9.92 28.04 3.48
N GLU A 126 -10.19 29.28 3.09
CA GLU A 126 -11.04 29.61 1.93
C GLU A 126 -10.44 29.11 0.62
N GLU A 127 -9.12 29.24 0.44
CA GLU A 127 -8.43 28.75 -0.75
C GLU A 127 -8.42 27.22 -0.80
N LYS A 128 -8.17 26.58 0.36
CA LYS A 128 -8.26 25.12 0.53
C LYS A 128 -9.67 24.63 0.18
N LYS A 129 -10.71 25.26 0.75
CA LYS A 129 -12.10 24.94 0.49
C LYS A 129 -12.42 25.01 -1.00
N LYS A 130 -12.09 26.12 -1.65
CA LYS A 130 -12.31 26.31 -3.10
C LYS A 130 -11.65 25.22 -3.91
N TYR A 131 -10.41 24.85 -3.58
CA TYR A 131 -9.70 23.77 -4.27
C TYR A 131 -10.39 22.42 -4.06
N ILE A 132 -10.72 22.05 -2.81
CA ILE A 132 -11.35 20.76 -2.48
C ILE A 132 -12.71 20.63 -3.16
N LEU A 133 -13.57 21.65 -3.06
CA LEU A 133 -14.89 21.62 -3.71
C LEU A 133 -14.79 21.47 -5.23
N LYS A 134 -13.84 22.18 -5.87
CA LYS A 134 -13.58 22.02 -7.30
C LYS A 134 -13.21 20.58 -7.66
N ARG A 135 -12.35 19.92 -6.84
CA ARG A 135 -11.97 18.53 -7.07
C ARG A 135 -13.12 17.56 -6.81
N TRP A 136 -13.89 17.77 -5.74
CA TRP A 136 -15.06 16.94 -5.46
C TRP A 136 -16.09 16.95 -6.58
N LYS A 137 -16.36 18.10 -7.17
CA LYS A 137 -17.32 18.24 -8.29
C LYS A 137 -16.80 17.67 -9.60
N GLY A 138 -15.52 17.84 -9.88
CA GLY A 138 -14.93 17.40 -11.14
C GLY A 138 -14.51 15.93 -11.18
N PHE A 139 -14.50 15.25 -10.05
CA PHE A 139 -14.10 13.85 -9.92
C PHE A 139 -15.32 12.93 -9.91
N ASN A 140 -15.20 11.75 -10.55
CA ASN A 140 -16.16 10.69 -10.38
C ASN A 140 -16.08 10.08 -8.95
N ASN A 141 -16.98 9.18 -8.60
CA ASN A 141 -17.07 8.62 -7.25
C ASN A 141 -15.77 7.93 -6.80
N TYR A 142 -15.11 7.17 -7.68
CA TYR A 142 -13.87 6.45 -7.34
C TYR A 142 -12.69 7.41 -7.20
N GLU A 143 -12.54 8.37 -8.09
CA GLU A 143 -11.52 9.41 -8.02
C GLU A 143 -11.68 10.24 -6.74
N ARG A 144 -12.91 10.62 -6.41
CA ARG A 144 -13.25 11.35 -5.19
C ARG A 144 -12.94 10.54 -3.94
N PHE A 145 -13.24 9.25 -3.95
CA PHE A 145 -12.87 8.33 -2.89
C PHE A 145 -11.36 8.29 -2.66
N VAL A 146 -10.56 8.05 -3.71
CA VAL A 146 -9.10 8.03 -3.64
C VAL A 146 -8.54 9.37 -3.16
N PHE A 147 -9.01 10.47 -3.73
CA PHE A 147 -8.63 11.82 -3.32
C PHE A 147 -8.86 12.06 -1.83
N ASN A 148 -10.03 11.69 -1.32
CA ASN A 148 -10.35 11.82 0.09
C ASN A 148 -9.52 10.85 0.97
N LYS A 149 -9.19 9.65 0.49
CA LYS A 149 -8.26 8.75 1.18
C LYS A 149 -6.86 9.36 1.32
N ILE A 150 -6.36 10.08 0.32
CA ILE A 150 -5.08 10.80 0.41
C ILE A 150 -5.19 11.92 1.45
N LEU A 151 -6.26 12.70 1.44
CA LEU A 151 -6.49 13.80 2.37
C LEU A 151 -6.67 13.33 3.82
N THR A 152 -7.46 12.29 4.05
CA THR A 152 -7.73 11.75 5.40
C THR A 152 -6.61 10.87 5.92
N GLY A 153 -5.80 10.34 5.01
CA GLY A 153 -4.66 9.49 5.32
C GLY A 153 -5.00 8.06 5.71
N GLY A 154 -6.21 7.63 5.44
CA GLY A 154 -6.65 6.25 5.63
C GLY A 154 -6.50 5.39 4.37
N PHE A 155 -5.34 5.42 3.70
CA PHE A 155 -5.13 4.70 2.43
C PHE A 155 -5.02 3.17 2.67
N ARG A 156 -6.10 2.60 3.21
CA ARG A 156 -6.29 1.16 3.36
C ARG A 156 -7.25 0.69 2.27
N ILE A 157 -6.71 0.28 1.14
CA ILE A 157 -7.48 -0.25 0.00
C ILE A 157 -7.38 -1.79 -0.08
N GLY A 158 -7.24 -2.47 1.06
CA GLY A 158 -7.19 -3.93 1.12
C GLY A 158 -5.98 -4.57 0.43
N ILE A 159 -4.88 -3.81 0.27
CA ILE A 159 -3.62 -4.27 -0.30
C ILE A 159 -2.60 -4.41 0.82
N SER A 160 -2.11 -5.64 1.03
CA SER A 160 -0.96 -5.87 1.92
C SER A 160 0.34 -5.46 1.21
N GLN A 161 1.39 -5.19 2.00
CA GLN A 161 2.71 -4.91 1.45
C GLN A 161 3.22 -6.07 0.57
N LYS A 162 3.00 -7.32 0.98
CA LYS A 162 3.34 -8.51 0.19
C LYS A 162 2.63 -8.53 -1.17
N LEU A 163 1.33 -8.23 -1.19
CA LEU A 163 0.57 -8.20 -2.45
C LEU A 163 1.11 -7.11 -3.40
N MET A 164 1.40 -5.92 -2.88
CA MET A 164 2.02 -4.84 -3.64
C MET A 164 3.40 -5.24 -4.16
N THR A 165 4.25 -5.84 -3.33
CA THR A 165 5.60 -6.30 -3.71
C THR A 165 5.53 -7.34 -4.82
N ARG A 166 4.62 -8.32 -4.76
CA ARG A 166 4.39 -9.32 -5.81
C ARG A 166 3.94 -8.68 -7.13
N ALA A 167 3.01 -7.74 -7.06
CA ALA A 167 2.53 -7.05 -8.25
C ALA A 167 3.64 -6.20 -8.89
N LEU A 168 4.42 -5.50 -8.08
CA LEU A 168 5.55 -4.70 -8.53
C LEU A 168 6.66 -5.57 -9.13
N SER A 169 7.00 -6.70 -8.49
CA SER A 169 7.95 -7.70 -9.00
C SER A 169 7.56 -8.16 -10.41
N LYS A 170 6.28 -8.49 -10.61
CA LYS A 170 5.76 -8.88 -11.91
C LYS A 170 5.85 -7.76 -12.96
N ALA A 171 5.59 -6.51 -12.54
CA ALA A 171 5.60 -5.36 -13.45
C ALA A 171 7.01 -4.95 -13.88
N VAL A 172 7.98 -4.95 -12.95
CA VAL A 172 9.36 -4.48 -13.24
C VAL A 172 10.36 -5.62 -13.48
N ASN A 173 9.92 -6.89 -13.39
CA ASN A 173 10.75 -8.08 -13.55
C ASN A 173 11.98 -8.11 -12.60
N ILE A 174 11.76 -7.78 -11.33
CA ILE A 174 12.76 -7.83 -10.26
C ILE A 174 12.22 -8.76 -9.16
N GLU A 175 13.07 -9.61 -8.58
CA GLU A 175 12.67 -10.59 -7.55
C GLU A 175 12.01 -9.91 -6.33
N GLU A 176 10.95 -10.53 -5.79
CA GLU A 176 10.13 -9.98 -4.69
C GLU A 176 10.97 -9.59 -3.46
N HIS A 177 11.94 -10.43 -3.09
CA HIS A 177 12.79 -10.16 -1.92
C HIS A 177 13.68 -8.92 -2.10
N ILE A 178 14.11 -8.62 -3.33
CA ILE A 178 14.90 -7.43 -3.64
C ILE A 178 14.03 -6.18 -3.47
N ILE A 179 12.82 -6.21 -4.02
CA ILE A 179 11.86 -5.10 -3.88
C ILE A 179 11.50 -4.88 -2.41
N ALA A 180 11.20 -5.95 -1.67
CA ALA A 180 10.89 -5.85 -0.25
C ALA A 180 12.03 -5.22 0.55
N HIS A 181 13.29 -5.60 0.26
CA HIS A 181 14.48 -5.01 0.86
C HIS A 181 14.61 -3.51 0.54
N ARG A 182 14.47 -3.12 -0.72
CA ARG A 182 14.60 -1.71 -1.16
C ARG A 182 13.51 -0.83 -0.55
N LEU A 183 12.28 -1.34 -0.44
CA LEU A 183 11.16 -0.62 0.17
C LEU A 183 11.25 -0.53 1.70
N MET A 184 12.00 -1.41 2.35
CA MET A 184 12.19 -1.38 3.81
C MET A 184 12.96 -0.15 4.27
N GLY A 185 13.91 0.36 3.49
CA GLY A 185 14.76 1.51 3.81
C GLY A 185 13.96 2.79 4.11
N GLU A 186 14.63 3.79 4.66
CA GLU A 186 14.06 5.15 4.75
C GLU A 186 14.21 5.84 3.40
N TRP A 187 13.10 6.23 2.82
CA TRP A 187 13.04 6.96 1.57
C TRP A 187 11.83 7.88 1.55
N ASP A 188 11.95 8.99 0.85
CA ASP A 188 10.90 9.98 0.68
C ASP A 188 10.57 10.10 -0.81
N PRO A 189 9.30 9.91 -1.20
CA PRO A 189 8.87 10.01 -2.59
C PRO A 189 9.07 11.40 -3.19
N GLN A 190 9.27 12.45 -2.38
CA GLN A 190 9.57 13.81 -2.86
C GLN A 190 11.03 13.99 -3.25
N SER A 191 11.94 13.17 -2.73
CA SER A 191 13.40 13.32 -2.92
C SER A 191 14.05 12.14 -3.65
N THR A 192 13.29 11.08 -3.95
CA THR A 192 13.79 9.91 -4.70
C THR A 192 13.09 9.75 -6.05
N THR A 193 13.57 8.83 -6.86
CA THR A 193 12.93 8.41 -8.12
C THR A 193 12.72 6.91 -8.13
N LEU A 194 11.83 6.43 -9.00
CA LEU A 194 11.57 5.00 -9.15
C LEU A 194 12.85 4.24 -9.56
N GLU A 195 13.65 4.84 -10.44
CA GLU A 195 14.90 4.26 -10.90
C GLU A 195 15.87 4.04 -9.75
N LYS A 196 16.05 5.05 -8.88
CA LYS A 196 16.95 4.97 -7.72
C LYS A 196 16.44 3.99 -6.65
N LEU A 197 15.10 3.95 -6.45
CA LEU A 197 14.51 3.14 -5.40
C LEU A 197 14.37 1.67 -5.82
N ILE A 198 13.93 1.41 -7.05
CA ILE A 198 13.48 0.07 -7.49
C ILE A 198 14.31 -0.47 -8.65
N ILE A 199 14.62 0.32 -9.67
CA ILE A 199 15.14 -0.20 -10.93
C ILE A 199 16.65 -0.44 -10.87
N ASN A 200 17.41 0.53 -10.36
CA ASN A 200 18.86 0.45 -10.39
C ASN A 200 19.39 -0.66 -9.47
N PRO A 201 20.32 -1.49 -9.95
CA PRO A 201 20.95 -2.53 -9.13
C PRO A 201 21.64 -1.94 -7.90
N ASN A 202 21.47 -2.64 -6.75
CA ASN A 202 22.17 -2.32 -5.52
C ASN A 202 23.02 -3.53 -5.10
N PRO A 203 24.34 -3.40 -4.85
CA PRO A 203 25.16 -4.52 -4.39
C PRO A 203 24.66 -5.22 -3.13
N LYS A 204 23.87 -4.54 -2.33
CA LYS A 204 23.30 -5.09 -1.08
C LYS A 204 21.99 -5.88 -1.28
N ASP A 205 21.43 -5.96 -2.47
CA ASP A 205 20.13 -6.60 -2.72
C ASP A 205 20.08 -8.06 -2.30
N GLN A 206 21.19 -8.78 -2.41
CA GLN A 206 21.26 -10.21 -2.06
C GLN A 206 21.45 -10.46 -0.55
N LEU A 207 21.83 -9.44 0.21
CA LEU A 207 22.09 -9.60 1.65
C LEU A 207 20.84 -10.00 2.43
N SER A 208 19.68 -9.52 2.03
CA SER A 208 18.42 -9.79 2.71
C SER A 208 17.69 -11.03 2.19
N LYS A 209 18.21 -11.72 1.16
CA LYS A 209 17.51 -12.85 0.51
C LYS A 209 17.14 -13.95 1.52
N PRO A 210 15.83 -14.24 1.72
CA PRO A 210 15.39 -15.28 2.64
C PRO A 210 15.66 -16.66 2.07
N TYR A 211 15.73 -17.66 2.98
CA TYR A 211 15.62 -19.06 2.59
C TYR A 211 14.15 -19.46 2.53
N PRO A 212 13.77 -20.45 1.71
CA PRO A 212 12.41 -20.99 1.72
C PRO A 212 12.03 -21.47 3.12
N PHE A 213 10.84 -21.09 3.61
CA PHE A 213 10.33 -21.62 4.86
C PHE A 213 9.92 -23.08 4.67
N TYR A 214 10.41 -23.96 5.55
CA TYR A 214 9.93 -25.32 5.60
C TYR A 214 8.50 -25.34 6.16
N LEU A 215 7.58 -25.95 5.41
CA LEU A 215 6.18 -26.10 5.80
C LEU A 215 5.91 -27.51 6.25
N ALA A 216 5.55 -27.69 7.52
CA ALA A 216 5.06 -28.98 7.99
C ALA A 216 3.67 -29.27 7.41
N TYR A 217 3.48 -30.49 6.94
CA TYR A 217 2.21 -31.02 6.48
C TYR A 217 1.51 -31.78 7.61
N PRO A 218 0.16 -31.97 7.53
CA PRO A 218 -0.54 -32.88 8.42
C PRO A 218 0.09 -34.27 8.39
N ILE A 219 0.29 -34.86 9.57
CA ILE A 219 0.85 -36.21 9.67
C ILE A 219 -0.21 -37.23 9.32
N ASP A 220 0.17 -38.24 8.53
CA ASP A 220 -0.62 -39.44 8.34
C ASP A 220 -0.25 -40.41 9.49
N LEU A 221 -1.23 -40.68 10.36
CA LEU A 221 -1.00 -41.55 11.52
C LEU A 221 -0.62 -42.97 11.15
N ASP A 222 -1.10 -43.49 10.01
CA ASP A 222 -0.74 -44.82 9.53
C ASP A 222 0.71 -44.85 9.04
N LEU A 223 1.19 -43.78 8.41
CA LEU A 223 2.58 -43.64 8.02
C LEU A 223 3.48 -43.51 9.24
N PHE A 224 3.08 -42.66 10.22
CA PHE A 224 3.82 -42.45 11.42
C PHE A 224 4.00 -43.73 12.26
N SER A 225 2.94 -44.55 12.38
CA SER A 225 2.98 -45.81 13.15
C SER A 225 3.88 -46.89 12.52
N LYS A 226 4.21 -46.76 11.22
CA LYS A 226 5.05 -47.72 10.47
C LYS A 226 6.50 -47.24 10.28
N SER A 227 6.79 -45.98 10.63
CA SER A 227 8.15 -45.41 10.51
C SER A 227 8.94 -45.51 11.78
N ASP A 228 10.28 -45.54 11.66
CA ASP A 228 11.16 -45.49 12.80
C ASP A 228 11.12 -44.10 13.45
N VAL A 229 11.06 -44.04 14.79
CA VAL A 229 11.06 -42.78 15.55
C VAL A 229 12.31 -41.92 15.25
N SER A 230 13.43 -42.56 14.93
CA SER A 230 14.70 -41.89 14.57
C SER A 230 14.61 -41.06 13.28
N GLU A 231 13.62 -41.34 12.43
CA GLU A 231 13.38 -40.58 11.19
C GLU A 231 12.60 -39.29 11.42
N TRP A 232 12.12 -39.04 12.63
CA TRP A 232 11.28 -37.91 12.97
C TRP A 232 11.98 -36.90 13.86
N HIS A 233 11.88 -35.64 13.51
CA HIS A 233 12.25 -34.52 14.39
C HIS A 233 11.00 -34.00 15.09
N ILE A 234 11.01 -34.07 16.42
CA ILE A 234 9.88 -33.66 17.27
C ILE A 234 10.30 -32.43 18.04
N GLU A 235 9.51 -31.36 17.92
CA GLU A 235 9.76 -30.11 18.62
C GLU A 235 8.46 -29.50 19.19
N HIS A 236 8.59 -28.62 20.17
CA HIS A 236 7.46 -27.88 20.69
C HIS A 236 6.93 -26.91 19.64
N LYS A 237 5.62 -26.96 19.42
CA LYS A 237 4.93 -25.96 18.61
C LYS A 237 4.57 -24.76 19.47
N TRP A 238 5.46 -23.79 19.52
CA TRP A 238 5.20 -22.54 20.22
C TRP A 238 4.09 -21.75 19.55
N ASP A 239 3.21 -21.14 20.37
CA ASP A 239 2.25 -20.17 19.88
C ASP A 239 2.96 -18.81 19.76
N GLY A 240 3.06 -18.31 18.53
CA GLY A 240 3.76 -17.08 18.24
C GLY A 240 4.08 -16.93 16.76
N MET A 241 4.63 -15.79 16.42
CA MET A 241 5.01 -15.50 15.04
C MET A 241 6.32 -16.23 14.69
N ARG A 242 6.27 -17.07 13.66
CA ARG A 242 7.46 -17.72 13.13
C ARG A 242 8.15 -16.77 12.16
N ALA A 243 9.45 -16.62 12.37
CA ALA A 243 10.27 -15.72 11.58
C ALA A 243 11.64 -16.36 11.29
N GLN A 244 12.29 -15.90 10.26
CA GLN A 244 13.65 -16.25 9.87
C GLN A 244 14.53 -15.03 10.07
N LEU A 245 15.55 -15.15 10.90
CA LEU A 245 16.58 -14.15 11.09
C LEU A 245 17.74 -14.47 10.15
N ILE A 246 18.11 -13.53 9.31
CA ILE A 246 19.25 -13.61 8.39
C ILE A 246 20.28 -12.59 8.82
N VAL A 247 21.50 -13.03 9.01
CA VAL A 247 22.65 -12.18 9.35
C VAL A 247 23.69 -12.33 8.24
N ARG A 248 24.02 -11.21 7.55
CA ARG A 248 25.04 -11.17 6.49
C ARG A 248 25.72 -9.80 6.51
N ASP A 249 27.04 -9.76 6.44
CA ASP A 249 27.84 -8.52 6.43
C ASP A 249 27.43 -7.55 7.54
N ASP A 250 27.35 -8.04 8.79
CA ASP A 250 26.94 -7.28 9.98
C ASP A 250 25.54 -6.64 9.90
N ASN A 251 24.76 -6.99 8.87
CA ASN A 251 23.37 -6.60 8.76
C ASN A 251 22.46 -7.76 9.11
N PHE A 252 21.30 -7.46 9.69
CA PHE A 252 20.30 -8.45 10.03
C PHE A 252 18.95 -8.11 9.42
N TYR A 253 18.25 -9.15 8.97
CA TYR A 253 16.96 -9.08 8.32
C TYR A 253 16.04 -10.11 8.95
N LEU A 254 14.85 -9.68 9.33
CA LEU A 254 13.85 -10.57 9.92
C LEU A 254 12.68 -10.72 8.94
N TRP A 255 12.47 -11.94 8.46
CA TRP A 255 11.38 -12.32 7.57
C TRP A 255 10.31 -13.10 8.31
N SER A 256 9.04 -12.72 8.16
CA SER A 256 7.93 -13.54 8.65
C SER A 256 7.78 -14.81 7.81
N ARG A 257 7.08 -15.83 8.34
CA ARG A 257 6.69 -17.02 7.57
C ARG A 257 5.87 -16.66 6.30
N GLY A 258 5.16 -15.53 6.33
CA GLY A 258 4.42 -15.00 5.20
C GLY A 258 5.31 -14.31 4.16
N GLU A 259 6.64 -14.35 4.31
CA GLU A 259 7.62 -13.69 3.44
C GLU A 259 7.52 -12.15 3.45
N ASP A 260 7.06 -11.56 4.57
CA ASP A 260 7.13 -10.14 4.80
C ASP A 260 8.44 -9.79 5.53
N LEU A 261 9.14 -8.75 5.07
CA LEU A 261 10.32 -8.23 5.74
C LEU A 261 9.90 -7.32 6.90
N ILE A 262 10.06 -7.83 8.12
CA ILE A 262 9.51 -7.22 9.35
C ILE A 262 10.58 -6.64 10.29
N THR A 263 11.80 -6.52 9.83
CA THR A 263 12.94 -6.02 10.62
C THR A 263 12.64 -4.72 11.38
N LYS A 264 11.91 -3.79 10.75
CA LYS A 264 11.55 -2.49 11.37
C LYS A 264 10.58 -2.61 12.54
N ASN A 265 9.77 -3.66 12.57
CA ASN A 265 8.72 -3.85 13.58
C ASN A 265 9.30 -4.39 14.89
N TYR A 266 10.54 -4.86 14.86
CA TYR A 266 11.21 -5.49 16.00
C TYR A 266 12.53 -4.79 16.23
N ARG A 267 12.75 -4.34 17.46
CA ARG A 267 14.07 -3.95 17.93
C ARG A 267 14.87 -5.23 18.16
N VAL A 268 15.47 -5.76 17.10
CA VAL A 268 16.46 -6.83 17.22
C VAL A 268 17.71 -6.16 17.81
N THR A 269 17.69 -6.06 19.12
CA THR A 269 18.81 -5.50 19.87
C THR A 269 20.01 -6.45 19.79
N ARG A 270 21.18 -5.88 19.97
CA ARG A 270 22.54 -6.40 20.08
C ARG A 270 22.75 -7.81 20.70
N LEU A 271 21.71 -8.47 21.19
CA LEU A 271 21.73 -9.81 21.78
C LEU A 271 22.09 -10.93 20.78
N VAL A 272 21.93 -10.68 19.46
CA VAL A 272 22.27 -11.67 18.43
C VAL A 272 23.78 -11.77 18.20
N SER A 273 24.55 -10.81 18.63
CA SER A 273 26.01 -10.81 18.42
C SER A 273 26.79 -11.66 19.44
N MET A 274 26.18 -12.24 20.44
CA MET A 274 26.93 -12.93 21.51
C MET A 274 26.57 -14.40 21.79
N GLU A 275 25.47 -14.97 21.26
CA GLU A 275 25.04 -16.32 21.69
C GLU A 275 24.65 -17.32 20.57
N ILE A 276 24.88 -17.02 19.30
CA ILE A 276 24.58 -17.97 18.19
C ILE A 276 25.84 -18.74 17.75
N ILE A 277 26.90 -18.75 18.53
CA ILE A 277 28.08 -19.57 18.28
C ILE A 277 28.32 -20.48 19.51
N SER A 278 27.49 -21.49 19.63
CA SER A 278 27.83 -22.71 20.38
C SER A 278 26.92 -23.85 19.95
#